data_2c80464e28d13407e268ce3e2b8e7489
#
_entry.id   2c80464e28d13407e268ce3e2b8e7489
#
_cell.length_a   1.000
_cell.length_b   1.000
_cell.length_c   1.000
_cell.angle_alpha   90.00
_cell.angle_beta   90.00
_cell.angle_gamma   90.00
#
_symmetry.space_group_name_H-M   'P 1'
#
loop_
_entity.id
_entity.type
_entity.pdbx_description
1 polymer ?
#
loop_
_entity_poly.entity_id
_entity_poly.type
_entity_poly.pdbx_seq_one_letter_code
_entity_poly.pdbx_strand_id
1 'polypeptide(L)'
;MNPRNYQKELDRILKDLKRTDRVPHLLLHSCCGPCSSYVLEYLAPFFKITVFYDNPNIQPRAEYEHRLAEQRRVIAHIQAPHGIALVEGDYDPARYADAVRGLTHLGEGSERCFACYRFRMQTAAELARELGCDYFTTTLSISPYKNAERINAIGEEIAEQVGVPHLPNDFKKRGGYQRSIVLCREWDIYRQHYCGCIYSQREWEERCNNSQTTVSLPGKEK
;
A
#
# COMPACT_ATOMS: atom_id res chain seq x y z
N MET A 1 -19.71 -18.46 10.35
CA MET A 1 -18.96 -17.47 11.17
C MET A 1 -19.02 -16.12 10.47
N ASN A 2 -19.27 -15.02 11.21
CA ASN A 2 -19.18 -13.69 10.58
C ASN A 2 -17.73 -13.40 10.15
N PRO A 3 -17.50 -12.87 8.96
CA PRO A 3 -16.17 -12.53 8.51
C PRO A 3 -15.50 -11.54 9.47
N ARG A 4 -14.21 -11.73 9.73
CA ARG A 4 -13.42 -10.87 10.60
C ARG A 4 -13.40 -9.43 10.06
N ASN A 5 -13.56 -8.45 10.95
CA ASN A 5 -13.63 -7.04 10.54
C ASN A 5 -12.39 -6.28 11.05
N TYR A 6 -11.36 -6.27 10.25
CA TYR A 6 -10.07 -5.64 10.55
C TYR A 6 -10.17 -4.13 10.81
N GLN A 7 -11.13 -3.44 10.17
CA GLN A 7 -11.34 -2.02 10.45
C GLN A 7 -11.88 -1.80 11.87
N LYS A 8 -12.80 -2.65 12.35
CA LYS A 8 -13.30 -2.54 13.73
C LYS A 8 -12.20 -2.87 14.75
N GLU A 9 -11.28 -3.76 14.42
CA GLU A 9 -10.14 -4.08 15.28
C GLU A 9 -9.19 -2.88 15.38
N LEU A 10 -8.83 -2.26 14.23
CA LEU A 10 -8.07 -1.03 14.21
C LEU A 10 -8.74 0.07 15.05
N ASP A 11 -10.05 0.29 14.87
CA ASP A 11 -10.79 1.31 15.61
C ASP A 11 -10.71 1.11 17.12
N ARG A 12 -10.73 -0.16 17.60
CA ARG A 12 -10.57 -0.49 19.00
C ARG A 12 -9.17 -0.10 19.49
N ILE A 13 -8.13 -0.49 18.76
CA ILE A 13 -6.75 -0.13 19.10
C ILE A 13 -6.60 1.40 19.19
N LEU A 14 -7.08 2.15 18.18
CA LEU A 14 -6.99 3.61 18.18
C LEU A 14 -7.77 4.25 19.35
N LYS A 15 -8.92 3.68 19.71
CA LYS A 15 -9.70 4.14 20.87
C LYS A 15 -8.93 3.92 22.19
N ASP A 16 -8.26 2.79 22.33
CA ASP A 16 -7.48 2.48 23.53
C ASP A 16 -6.23 3.36 23.62
N LEU A 17 -5.56 3.66 22.50
CA LEU A 17 -4.46 4.62 22.46
C LEU A 17 -4.88 6.01 22.95
N LYS A 18 -6.04 6.51 22.53
CA LYS A 18 -6.59 7.79 23.00
C LYS A 18 -6.82 7.84 24.52
N ARG A 19 -7.08 6.69 25.15
CA ARG A 19 -7.36 6.63 26.60
C ARG A 19 -6.12 6.59 27.45
N THR A 20 -4.99 6.19 26.86
CA THR A 20 -3.73 5.97 27.59
C THR A 20 -2.71 7.09 27.37
N ASP A 21 -3.01 8.10 26.56
CA ASP A 21 -2.08 9.15 26.10
C ASP A 21 -0.74 8.61 25.54
N ARG A 22 -0.74 7.32 25.19
CA ARG A 22 0.45 6.67 24.63
C ARG A 22 0.52 6.96 23.14
N VAL A 23 1.68 7.40 22.68
CA VAL A 23 2.01 7.60 21.27
C VAL A 23 3.00 6.54 20.81
N PRO A 24 2.54 5.38 20.29
CA PRO A 24 3.45 4.35 19.83
C PRO A 24 4.13 4.74 18.51
N HIS A 25 5.27 4.10 18.25
CA HIS A 25 5.99 4.21 17.00
C HIS A 25 5.47 3.18 16.00
N LEU A 26 5.00 3.64 14.84
CA LEU A 26 4.47 2.82 13.75
C LEU A 26 5.41 2.86 12.55
N LEU A 27 5.81 1.70 12.03
CA LEU A 27 6.38 1.59 10.70
C LEU A 27 5.26 1.35 9.70
N LEU A 28 5.09 2.27 8.74
CA LEU A 28 4.11 2.20 7.68
C LEU A 28 4.78 1.92 6.33
N HIS A 29 4.69 0.68 5.84
CA HIS A 29 5.06 0.40 4.47
C HIS A 29 4.12 1.13 3.51
N SER A 30 4.65 2.02 2.68
CA SER A 30 3.89 2.78 1.68
C SER A 30 4.14 2.26 0.28
N CYS A 31 3.07 1.92 -0.43
CA CYS A 31 3.16 1.47 -1.82
C CYS A 31 3.17 2.63 -2.84
N CYS A 32 2.64 3.79 -2.51
CA CYS A 32 2.61 4.99 -3.36
C CYS A 32 1.96 6.17 -2.64
N GLY A 33 2.17 7.39 -3.15
CA GLY A 33 1.57 8.62 -2.61
C GLY A 33 0.05 8.56 -2.46
N PRO A 34 -0.72 8.23 -3.51
CA PRO A 34 -2.18 8.13 -3.41
C PRO A 34 -2.68 7.18 -2.32
N CYS A 35 -2.01 6.03 -2.16
CA CYS A 35 -2.40 5.07 -1.13
C CYS A 35 -2.11 5.56 0.29
N SER A 36 -1.03 6.32 0.46
CA SER A 36 -0.63 6.84 1.78
C SER A 36 -1.36 8.12 2.18
N SER A 37 -1.96 8.86 1.27
CA SER A 37 -2.60 10.15 1.58
C SER A 37 -3.63 10.05 2.69
N TYR A 38 -4.65 9.22 2.52
CA TYR A 38 -5.66 8.99 3.56
C TYR A 38 -5.11 8.20 4.76
N VAL A 39 -4.25 7.22 4.52
CA VAL A 39 -3.72 6.38 5.62
C VAL A 39 -2.90 7.23 6.59
N LEU A 40 -2.08 8.14 6.10
CA LEU A 40 -1.33 9.08 6.93
C LEU A 40 -2.25 10.09 7.62
N GLU A 41 -3.22 10.69 6.89
CA GLU A 41 -4.23 11.58 7.50
C GLU A 41 -4.95 10.89 8.66
N TYR A 42 -5.28 9.60 8.51
CA TYR A 42 -6.02 8.82 9.50
C TYR A 42 -5.17 8.38 10.70
N LEU A 43 -3.91 8.03 10.50
CA LEU A 43 -3.04 7.46 11.55
C LEU A 43 -2.15 8.48 12.25
N ALA A 44 -1.80 9.59 11.61
CA ALA A 44 -0.88 10.60 12.16
C ALA A 44 -1.30 11.18 13.54
N PRO A 45 -2.60 11.31 13.87
CA PRO A 45 -3.02 11.77 15.20
C PRO A 45 -2.70 10.78 16.34
N PHE A 46 -2.36 9.53 16.04
CA PHE A 46 -2.21 8.47 17.05
C PHE A 46 -0.79 7.93 17.18
N PHE A 47 0.04 8.11 16.15
CA PHE A 47 1.34 7.48 16.05
C PHE A 47 2.45 8.46 15.69
N LYS A 48 3.64 8.24 16.23
CA LYS A 48 4.87 8.64 15.56
C LYS A 48 5.06 7.68 14.38
N ILE A 49 5.20 8.18 13.14
CA ILE A 49 5.21 7.32 11.96
C ILE A 49 6.58 7.35 11.28
N THR A 50 7.12 6.17 10.98
CA THR A 50 8.17 6.02 9.97
C THR A 50 7.53 5.42 8.73
N VAL A 51 7.44 6.20 7.65
CA VAL A 51 7.03 5.72 6.33
C VAL A 51 8.22 5.00 5.70
N PHE A 52 8.02 3.75 5.35
CA PHE A 52 9.01 2.96 4.62
C PHE A 52 8.58 2.81 3.17
N TYR A 53 9.36 3.36 2.24
CA TYR A 53 9.13 3.27 0.82
C TYR A 53 10.09 2.28 0.18
N ASP A 54 9.74 0.99 0.21
CA ASP A 54 10.46 -0.12 -0.42
C ASP A 54 9.55 -0.81 -1.44
N ASN A 55 9.71 -0.47 -2.71
CA ASN A 55 8.82 -0.89 -3.80
C ASN A 55 9.61 -1.35 -5.04
N PRO A 56 10.47 -2.37 -4.93
CA PRO A 56 11.28 -2.83 -6.07
C PRO A 56 10.46 -3.47 -7.19
N ASN A 57 9.16 -3.69 -6.94
CA ASN A 57 8.20 -4.11 -7.97
C ASN A 57 7.85 -2.99 -8.97
N ILE A 58 8.02 -1.72 -8.61
CA ILE A 58 7.70 -0.59 -9.49
C ILE A 58 8.79 -0.46 -10.55
N GLN A 59 8.40 -0.54 -11.81
CA GLN A 59 9.28 -0.45 -12.96
C GLN A 59 8.63 0.41 -14.05
N PRO A 60 9.43 1.14 -14.86
CA PRO A 60 10.89 1.28 -14.78
C PRO A 60 11.35 2.16 -13.61
N ARG A 61 12.67 2.35 -13.42
CA ARG A 61 13.24 3.18 -12.35
C ARG A 61 12.66 4.60 -12.34
N ALA A 62 12.45 5.21 -13.49
CA ALA A 62 11.85 6.54 -13.60
C ALA A 62 10.44 6.61 -12.95
N GLU A 63 9.62 5.56 -13.12
CA GLU A 63 8.31 5.48 -12.47
C GLU A 63 8.42 5.30 -10.95
N TYR A 64 9.41 4.51 -10.49
CA TYR A 64 9.70 4.38 -9.05
C TYR A 64 10.08 5.74 -8.45
N GLU A 65 11.01 6.46 -9.07
CA GLU A 65 11.49 7.77 -8.62
C GLU A 65 10.37 8.83 -8.64
N HIS A 66 9.55 8.82 -9.69
CA HIS A 66 8.38 9.70 -9.77
C HIS A 66 7.41 9.45 -8.62
N ARG A 67 7.05 8.18 -8.35
CA ARG A 67 6.15 7.85 -7.23
C ARG A 67 6.77 8.13 -5.86
N LEU A 68 8.08 8.01 -5.72
CA LEU A 68 8.79 8.38 -4.50
C LEU A 68 8.73 9.90 -4.26
N ALA A 69 8.92 10.71 -5.32
CA ALA A 69 8.73 12.16 -5.23
C ALA A 69 7.31 12.53 -4.80
N GLU A 70 6.29 11.86 -5.34
CA GLU A 70 4.89 12.03 -4.94
C GLU A 70 4.65 11.60 -3.47
N GLN A 71 5.34 10.56 -3.01
CA GLN A 71 5.27 10.16 -1.60
C GLN A 71 5.81 11.26 -0.68
N ARG A 72 6.91 11.92 -1.04
CA ARG A 72 7.44 13.06 -0.28
C ARG A 72 6.46 14.24 -0.27
N ARG A 73 5.82 14.54 -1.41
CA ARG A 73 4.79 15.57 -1.50
C ARG A 73 3.61 15.28 -0.58
N VAL A 74 3.11 14.05 -0.56
CA VAL A 74 2.03 13.64 0.36
C VAL A 74 2.42 13.86 1.80
N ILE A 75 3.61 13.43 2.23
CA ILE A 75 4.07 13.62 3.61
C ILE A 75 4.10 15.11 3.98
N ALA A 76 4.50 15.99 3.07
CA ALA A 76 4.55 17.43 3.32
C ALA A 76 3.16 18.07 3.55
N HIS A 77 2.08 17.45 3.06
CA HIS A 77 0.71 17.92 3.29
C HIS A 77 0.09 17.41 4.60
N ILE A 78 0.69 16.40 5.24
CA ILE A 78 0.10 15.79 6.45
C ILE A 78 0.43 16.61 7.69
N GLN A 79 -0.59 16.97 8.45
CA GLN A 79 -0.42 17.47 9.81
C GLN A 79 -0.15 16.29 10.77
N ALA A 80 1.10 16.16 11.19
CA ALA A 80 1.56 15.05 12.01
C ALA A 80 2.05 15.56 13.37
N PRO A 81 1.20 15.60 14.41
CA PRO A 81 1.57 16.14 15.72
C PRO A 81 2.72 15.37 16.38
N HIS A 82 2.89 14.10 16.01
CA HIS A 82 3.94 13.23 16.56
C HIS A 82 5.12 12.99 15.60
N GLY A 83 5.09 13.65 14.43
CA GLY A 83 6.12 13.58 13.39
C GLY A 83 5.97 12.38 12.45
N ILE A 84 6.45 12.59 11.21
CA ILE A 84 6.59 11.57 10.17
C ILE A 84 8.01 11.61 9.64
N ALA A 85 8.70 10.47 9.67
CA ALA A 85 9.97 10.28 8.98
C ALA A 85 9.74 9.45 7.71
N LEU A 86 10.59 9.61 6.70
CA LEU A 86 10.64 8.79 5.50
C LEU A 86 11.95 8.02 5.46
N VAL A 87 11.86 6.70 5.29
CA VAL A 87 12.98 5.81 5.01
C VAL A 87 12.76 5.21 3.62
N GLU A 88 13.76 5.28 2.79
CA GLU A 88 13.75 4.74 1.44
C GLU A 88 14.48 3.39 1.44
N GLY A 89 13.84 2.38 0.84
CA GLY A 89 14.48 1.09 0.62
C GLY A 89 15.36 1.12 -0.62
N ASP A 90 16.22 0.11 -0.73
CA ASP A 90 17.07 -0.06 -1.89
C ASP A 90 16.25 -0.47 -3.13
N TYR A 91 16.39 0.30 -4.20
CA TYR A 91 15.74 -0.04 -5.46
C TYR A 91 16.50 -1.16 -6.18
N ASP A 92 16.08 -2.38 -5.88
CA ASP A 92 16.61 -3.60 -6.52
C ASP A 92 15.45 -4.46 -7.09
N PRO A 93 15.10 -4.31 -8.39
CA PRO A 93 14.07 -5.12 -9.03
C PRO A 93 14.36 -6.63 -9.07
N ALA A 94 15.62 -7.05 -8.92
CA ALA A 94 15.95 -8.47 -8.89
C ALA A 94 15.36 -9.15 -7.65
N ARG A 95 15.37 -8.49 -6.49
CA ARG A 95 14.71 -8.97 -5.26
C ARG A 95 13.23 -9.26 -5.48
N TYR A 96 12.53 -8.37 -6.20
CA TYR A 96 11.13 -8.58 -6.55
C TYR A 96 10.95 -9.76 -7.51
N ALA A 97 11.79 -9.84 -8.56
CA ALA A 97 11.72 -10.92 -9.53
C ALA A 97 11.92 -12.30 -8.88
N ASP A 98 12.84 -12.38 -7.92
CA ASP A 98 13.07 -13.59 -7.13
C ASP A 98 11.86 -13.95 -6.25
N ALA A 99 11.26 -12.97 -5.59
CA ALA A 99 10.09 -13.16 -4.74
C ALA A 99 8.86 -13.70 -5.48
N VAL A 100 8.73 -13.41 -6.79
CA VAL A 100 7.61 -13.88 -7.63
C VAL A 100 8.01 -14.97 -8.63
N ARG A 101 9.20 -15.55 -8.48
CA ARG A 101 9.72 -16.59 -9.37
C ARG A 101 8.74 -17.77 -9.43
N GLY A 102 8.47 -18.23 -10.65
CA GLY A 102 7.50 -19.31 -10.91
C GLY A 102 6.03 -18.89 -10.91
N LEU A 103 5.71 -17.65 -10.51
CA LEU A 103 4.33 -17.13 -10.43
C LEU A 103 4.01 -16.08 -11.51
N THR A 104 4.95 -15.79 -12.39
CA THR A 104 4.87 -14.68 -13.36
C THR A 104 3.76 -14.82 -14.39
N HIS A 105 3.28 -16.04 -14.62
CA HIS A 105 2.17 -16.37 -15.53
C HIS A 105 0.79 -16.10 -14.93
N LEU A 106 0.71 -15.84 -13.61
CA LEU A 106 -0.55 -15.60 -12.92
C LEU A 106 -0.97 -14.12 -13.05
N GLY A 107 -2.29 -13.87 -13.15
CA GLY A 107 -2.87 -12.53 -13.27
C GLY A 107 -2.83 -11.68 -11.99
N GLU A 108 -3.29 -10.43 -12.06
CA GLU A 108 -3.41 -9.55 -10.90
C GLU A 108 -4.42 -10.11 -9.87
N GLY A 109 -4.11 -9.98 -8.59
CA GLY A 109 -4.94 -10.50 -7.48
C GLY A 109 -4.69 -11.96 -7.12
N SER A 110 -3.75 -12.64 -7.79
CA SER A 110 -3.37 -14.05 -7.59
C SER A 110 -2.24 -14.24 -6.57
N GLU A 111 -1.74 -15.48 -6.45
CA GLU A 111 -0.59 -15.86 -5.62
C GLU A 111 0.67 -15.04 -5.95
N ARG A 112 0.87 -14.60 -7.20
CA ARG A 112 1.94 -13.65 -7.56
C ARG A 112 1.85 -12.36 -6.73
N CYS A 113 0.65 -11.81 -6.60
CA CYS A 113 0.43 -10.61 -5.79
C CYS A 113 0.60 -10.88 -4.30
N PHE A 114 0.20 -12.06 -3.81
CA PHE A 114 0.36 -12.43 -2.40
C PHE A 114 1.84 -12.62 -2.04
N ALA A 115 2.64 -13.22 -2.91
CA ALA A 115 4.09 -13.30 -2.77
C ALA A 115 4.73 -11.89 -2.74
N CYS A 116 4.28 -10.96 -3.61
CA CYS A 116 4.71 -9.57 -3.60
C CYS A 116 4.36 -8.85 -2.29
N TYR A 117 3.15 -9.07 -1.73
CA TYR A 117 2.77 -8.46 -0.44
C TYR A 117 3.64 -9.00 0.69
N ARG A 118 3.82 -10.32 0.75
CA ARG A 118 4.68 -10.97 1.75
C ARG A 118 6.09 -10.42 1.73
N PHE A 119 6.72 -10.40 0.56
CA PHE A 119 8.07 -9.89 0.40
C PHE A 119 8.22 -8.45 0.94
N ARG A 120 7.35 -7.54 0.54
CA ARG A 120 7.41 -6.13 0.94
C ARG A 120 7.07 -5.91 2.42
N MET A 121 6.10 -6.67 2.94
CA MET A 121 5.71 -6.58 4.34
C MET A 121 6.74 -7.23 5.26
N GLN A 122 7.43 -8.29 4.81
CA GLN A 122 8.53 -8.91 5.54
C GLN A 122 9.69 -7.92 5.74
N THR A 123 10.15 -7.27 4.65
CA THR A 123 11.20 -6.24 4.73
C THR A 123 10.78 -5.08 5.66
N ALA A 124 9.51 -4.67 5.59
CA ALA A 124 8.98 -3.63 6.47
C ALA A 124 8.96 -4.04 7.95
N ALA A 125 8.58 -5.27 8.26
CA ALA A 125 8.56 -5.77 9.63
C ALA A 125 9.97 -5.94 10.22
N GLU A 126 10.94 -6.37 9.41
CA GLU A 126 12.34 -6.46 9.79
C GLU A 126 12.91 -5.08 10.15
N LEU A 127 12.66 -4.07 9.31
CA LEU A 127 13.04 -2.69 9.61
C LEU A 127 12.30 -2.16 10.86
N ALA A 128 11.03 -2.51 11.04
CA ALA A 128 10.28 -2.12 12.24
C ALA A 128 10.92 -2.66 13.52
N ARG A 129 11.42 -3.90 13.50
CA ARG A 129 12.17 -4.51 14.59
C ARG A 129 13.48 -3.76 14.85
N GLU A 130 14.24 -3.46 13.81
CA GLU A 130 15.53 -2.74 13.91
C GLU A 130 15.36 -1.35 14.51
N LEU A 131 14.27 -0.66 14.15
CA LEU A 131 13.94 0.68 14.65
C LEU A 131 13.22 0.68 16.01
N GLY A 132 12.93 -0.50 16.58
CA GLY A 132 12.19 -0.63 17.83
C GLY A 132 10.75 -0.10 17.74
N CYS A 133 10.09 -0.27 16.59
CA CYS A 133 8.71 0.15 16.42
C CYS A 133 7.74 -0.74 17.22
N ASP A 134 6.69 -0.13 17.77
CA ASP A 134 5.62 -0.86 18.48
C ASP A 134 4.72 -1.65 17.54
N TYR A 135 4.57 -1.19 16.30
CA TYR A 135 3.75 -1.80 15.26
C TYR A 135 4.37 -1.64 13.88
N PHE A 136 4.01 -2.55 12.96
CA PHE A 136 4.15 -2.31 11.53
C PHE A 136 2.82 -2.51 10.81
N THR A 137 2.66 -1.89 9.64
CA THR A 137 1.50 -2.07 8.76
C THR A 137 1.81 -1.64 7.33
N THR A 138 0.80 -1.71 6.45
CA THR A 138 0.94 -1.34 5.05
C THR A 138 -0.25 -0.55 4.53
N THR A 139 -0.01 0.34 3.55
CA THR A 139 -1.08 1.07 2.84
C THR A 139 -1.80 0.20 1.80
N LEU A 140 -1.40 -1.04 1.57
CA LEU A 140 -1.93 -1.89 0.49
C LEU A 140 -3.44 -2.08 0.55
N SER A 141 -4.02 -2.19 1.75
CA SER A 141 -5.44 -2.50 1.94
C SER A 141 -6.40 -1.40 1.52
N ILE A 142 -5.91 -0.16 1.25
CA ILE A 142 -6.77 0.93 0.77
C ILE A 142 -7.25 0.71 -0.68
N SER A 143 -6.49 -0.05 -1.46
CA SER A 143 -6.85 -0.33 -2.85
C SER A 143 -8.07 -1.26 -2.93
N PRO A 144 -9.12 -0.92 -3.72
CA PRO A 144 -10.27 -1.79 -3.92
C PRO A 144 -9.91 -3.10 -4.64
N TYR A 145 -8.80 -3.12 -5.37
CA TYR A 145 -8.30 -4.28 -6.12
C TYR A 145 -7.46 -5.25 -5.26
N LYS A 146 -7.26 -4.94 -3.97
CA LYS A 146 -6.43 -5.77 -3.09
C LYS A 146 -7.25 -6.41 -1.98
N ASN A 147 -6.99 -7.70 -1.74
CA ASN A 147 -7.66 -8.48 -0.72
C ASN A 147 -7.12 -8.14 0.66
N ALA A 148 -7.90 -7.40 1.47
CA ALA A 148 -7.51 -6.99 2.81
C ALA A 148 -7.36 -8.19 3.77
N GLU A 149 -8.16 -9.24 3.61
CA GLU A 149 -8.06 -10.45 4.44
C GLU A 149 -6.69 -11.13 4.25
N ARG A 150 -6.27 -11.31 2.97
CA ARG A 150 -4.95 -11.87 2.67
C ARG A 150 -3.80 -10.99 3.16
N ILE A 151 -3.92 -9.66 3.02
CA ILE A 151 -2.91 -8.72 3.52
C ILE A 151 -2.76 -8.86 5.05
N ASN A 152 -3.86 -8.89 5.80
CA ASN A 152 -3.81 -9.02 7.24
C ASN A 152 -3.30 -10.40 7.68
N ALA A 153 -3.75 -11.50 7.05
CA ALA A 153 -3.23 -12.83 7.35
C ALA A 153 -1.71 -12.92 7.15
N ILE A 154 -1.19 -12.39 6.03
CA ILE A 154 0.26 -12.30 5.78
C ILE A 154 0.95 -11.46 6.86
N GLY A 155 0.34 -10.32 7.25
CA GLY A 155 0.89 -9.45 8.29
C GLY A 155 0.98 -10.13 9.65
N GLU A 156 -0.02 -10.91 10.03
CA GLU A 156 -0.05 -11.68 11.28
C GLU A 156 1.01 -12.79 11.30
N GLU A 157 1.12 -13.55 10.21
CA GLU A 157 2.17 -14.58 10.08
C GLU A 157 3.59 -13.97 10.19
N ILE A 158 3.81 -12.81 9.57
CA ILE A 158 5.08 -12.08 9.66
C ILE A 158 5.31 -11.56 11.09
N ALA A 159 4.26 -11.04 11.74
CA ALA A 159 4.35 -10.54 13.11
C ALA A 159 4.82 -11.62 14.09
N GLU A 160 4.31 -12.85 13.94
CA GLU A 160 4.75 -14.01 14.74
C GLU A 160 6.23 -14.35 14.51
N GLN A 161 6.73 -14.24 13.26
CA GLN A 161 8.10 -14.58 12.90
C GLN A 161 9.11 -13.49 13.34
N VAL A 162 8.73 -12.22 13.20
CA VAL A 162 9.62 -11.08 13.43
C VAL A 162 9.54 -10.55 14.86
N GLY A 163 8.43 -10.78 15.55
CA GLY A 163 8.21 -10.32 16.93
C GLY A 163 7.75 -8.85 17.02
N VAL A 164 7.31 -8.24 15.92
CA VAL A 164 6.70 -6.90 15.91
C VAL A 164 5.22 -7.04 15.54
N PRO A 165 4.27 -6.54 16.35
CA PRO A 165 2.84 -6.65 16.07
C PRO A 165 2.44 -6.00 14.75
N HIS A 166 1.65 -6.72 13.93
CA HIS A 166 0.98 -6.14 12.78
C HIS A 166 -0.24 -5.32 13.22
N LEU A 167 -0.37 -4.08 12.77
CA LEU A 167 -1.56 -3.25 13.00
C LEU A 167 -2.64 -3.64 11.98
N PRO A 168 -3.72 -4.35 12.39
CA PRO A 168 -4.75 -4.82 11.47
C PRO A 168 -5.50 -3.65 10.82
N ASN A 169 -5.87 -3.79 9.55
CA ASN A 169 -6.50 -2.68 8.82
C ASN A 169 -7.31 -3.13 7.60
N ASP A 170 -8.31 -2.32 7.23
CA ASP A 170 -8.97 -2.31 5.93
C ASP A 170 -9.29 -0.87 5.54
N PHE A 171 -8.25 -0.13 5.15
CA PHE A 171 -8.31 1.31 4.91
C PHE A 171 -9.26 1.74 3.79
N LYS A 172 -9.77 0.84 2.96
CA LYS A 172 -10.83 1.18 1.99
C LYS A 172 -12.20 1.36 2.63
N LYS A 173 -12.39 0.82 3.85
CA LYS A 173 -13.63 1.00 4.63
C LYS A 173 -13.81 2.46 5.06
N ARG A 174 -15.04 2.80 5.50
CA ARG A 174 -15.41 4.16 5.95
C ARG A 174 -15.13 5.27 4.92
N GLY A 175 -15.18 4.94 3.64
CA GLY A 175 -14.92 5.91 2.58
C GLY A 175 -13.44 6.26 2.38
N GLY A 176 -12.48 5.51 2.99
CA GLY A 176 -11.07 5.84 2.92
C GLY A 176 -10.50 5.88 1.50
N TYR A 177 -10.95 4.95 0.62
CA TYR A 177 -10.55 5.01 -0.79
C TYR A 177 -11.06 6.29 -1.48
N GLN A 178 -12.32 6.67 -1.25
CA GLN A 178 -12.89 7.91 -1.80
C GLN A 178 -12.16 9.14 -1.25
N ARG A 179 -11.86 9.15 0.07
CA ARG A 179 -11.09 10.25 0.67
C ARG A 179 -9.70 10.37 0.05
N SER A 180 -9.02 9.26 -0.24
CA SER A 180 -7.72 9.28 -0.93
C SER A 180 -7.81 9.90 -2.33
N ILE A 181 -8.92 9.72 -3.06
CA ILE A 181 -9.15 10.35 -4.36
C ILE A 181 -9.30 11.87 -4.21
N VAL A 182 -10.08 12.30 -3.20
CA VAL A 182 -10.28 13.73 -2.90
C VAL A 182 -8.95 14.39 -2.53
N LEU A 183 -8.19 13.81 -1.60
CA LEU A 183 -6.88 14.33 -1.19
C LEU A 183 -5.89 14.44 -2.36
N CYS A 184 -5.83 13.43 -3.22
CA CYS A 184 -4.96 13.48 -4.39
C CYS A 184 -5.34 14.60 -5.35
N ARG A 185 -6.65 14.90 -5.49
CA ARG A 185 -7.11 16.03 -6.32
C ARG A 185 -6.79 17.37 -5.66
N GLU A 186 -7.01 17.50 -4.36
CA GLU A 186 -6.74 18.72 -3.59
C GLU A 186 -5.24 19.07 -3.60
N TRP A 187 -4.36 18.07 -3.55
CA TRP A 187 -2.91 18.24 -3.48
C TRP A 187 -2.19 18.06 -4.82
N ASP A 188 -2.95 17.86 -5.91
CA ASP A 188 -2.41 17.59 -7.25
C ASP A 188 -1.38 16.46 -7.25
N ILE A 189 -1.72 15.32 -6.62
CA ILE A 189 -0.89 14.12 -6.52
C ILE A 189 -1.14 13.21 -7.71
N TYR A 190 -0.06 12.80 -8.37
CA TYR A 190 -0.11 11.82 -9.46
C TYR A 190 -0.78 10.52 -9.03
N ARG A 191 -1.78 10.08 -9.80
CA ARG A 191 -2.47 8.81 -9.60
C ARG A 191 -2.21 7.86 -10.76
N GLN A 192 -1.49 6.80 -10.46
CA GLN A 192 -1.16 5.77 -11.44
C GLN A 192 -2.39 4.90 -11.80
N HIS A 193 -2.37 4.33 -13.02
CA HIS A 193 -3.43 3.48 -13.56
C HIS A 193 -3.21 1.98 -13.29
N TYR A 194 -2.02 1.56 -12.86
CA TYR A 194 -1.66 0.18 -12.58
C TYR A 194 -0.82 0.07 -11.29
N CYS A 195 -0.67 -1.15 -10.77
CA CYS A 195 -0.02 -1.38 -9.47
C CYS A 195 1.45 -0.92 -9.45
N GLY A 196 2.15 -1.04 -10.57
CA GLY A 196 3.54 -0.61 -10.74
C GLY A 196 4.48 -1.73 -11.22
N CYS A 197 4.13 -3.00 -11.06
CA CYS A 197 4.94 -4.08 -11.61
C CYS A 197 4.70 -4.24 -13.11
N ILE A 198 5.70 -4.77 -13.82
CA ILE A 198 5.65 -5.00 -15.28
C ILE A 198 4.45 -5.84 -15.71
N TYR A 199 3.98 -6.75 -14.86
CA TYR A 199 2.83 -7.61 -15.16
C TYR A 199 1.53 -6.82 -15.14
N SER A 200 1.29 -6.00 -14.10
CA SER A 200 0.10 -5.16 -14.01
C SER A 200 0.10 -4.04 -15.06
N GLN A 201 1.29 -3.59 -15.49
CA GLN A 201 1.41 -2.65 -16.60
C GLN A 201 0.93 -3.29 -17.91
N ARG A 202 1.44 -4.48 -18.24
CA ARG A 202 1.02 -5.23 -19.44
C ARG A 202 -0.48 -5.50 -19.45
N GLU A 203 -1.03 -5.99 -18.34
CA GLU A 203 -2.46 -6.25 -18.21
C GLU A 203 -3.31 -4.97 -18.38
N TRP A 204 -2.79 -3.81 -17.97
CA TRP A 204 -3.44 -2.51 -18.17
C TRP A 204 -3.38 -2.09 -19.65
N GLU A 205 -2.21 -2.19 -20.28
CA GLU A 205 -2.01 -1.87 -21.70
C GLU A 205 -2.91 -2.73 -22.60
N GLU A 206 -2.99 -4.03 -22.36
CA GLU A 206 -3.87 -4.95 -23.06
C GLU A 206 -5.35 -4.54 -22.94
N ARG A 207 -5.81 -4.15 -21.74
CA ARG A 207 -7.18 -3.64 -21.53
C ARG A 207 -7.45 -2.35 -22.32
N CYS A 208 -6.49 -1.42 -22.35
CA CYS A 208 -6.61 -0.19 -23.12
C CYS A 208 -6.72 -0.46 -24.64
N ASN A 209 -5.88 -1.34 -25.16
CA ASN A 209 -5.87 -1.71 -26.58
C ASN A 209 -7.18 -2.40 -27.00
N ASN A 210 -7.67 -3.34 -26.18
CA ASN A 210 -8.93 -4.04 -26.44
C ASN A 210 -10.14 -3.08 -26.39
N SER A 211 -10.11 -2.06 -25.53
CA SER A 211 -11.16 -1.05 -25.43
C SER A 211 -11.21 -0.13 -26.67
N GLN A 212 -10.09 0.12 -27.32
CA GLN A 212 -10.02 0.90 -28.55
C GLN A 212 -10.50 0.10 -29.77
N THR A 213 -10.32 -1.22 -29.76
CA THR A 213 -10.74 -2.10 -30.87
C THR A 213 -12.26 -2.29 -30.89
N THR A 214 -12.96 -2.14 -29.77
CA THR A 214 -14.42 -2.25 -29.67
C THR A 214 -15.20 -0.99 -30.10
N VAL A 215 -14.53 0.12 -30.36
CA VAL A 215 -15.14 1.40 -30.80
C VAL A 215 -15.14 1.57 -32.33
N SER A 216 -14.50 0.68 -33.10
CA SER A 216 -14.53 0.71 -34.54
C SER A 216 -15.62 -0.21 -35.10
N LEU A 217 -16.72 0.43 -35.53
CA LEU A 217 -17.78 0.09 -36.48
C LEU A 217 -19.16 -0.20 -35.91
N PRO A 218 -20.19 0.39 -36.54
CA PRO A 218 -20.87 -0.32 -37.60
C PRO A 218 -20.75 0.41 -38.94
N GLY A 219 -20.49 -0.42 -39.94
CA GLY A 219 -20.46 -0.03 -41.33
C GLY A 219 -21.74 0.63 -41.78
N LYS A 220 -21.57 1.63 -42.63
CA LYS A 220 -22.57 2.06 -43.59
C LYS A 220 -22.75 0.93 -44.59
N GLU A 221 -23.95 0.43 -44.64
CA GLU A 221 -24.48 -0.14 -45.89
C GLU A 221 -25.88 0.38 -46.11
N LYS A 222 -25.97 1.13 -47.23
CA LYS A 222 -27.04 1.42 -48.19
C LYS A 222 -28.48 1.57 -47.71
#